data_8303eed36173424f237898e44d4b34be
#
_entry.id   8303eed36173424f237898e44d4b34be
#
_cell.length_a   1.000
_cell.length_b   1.000
_cell.length_c   1.000
_cell.angle_alpha   90.00
_cell.angle_beta   90.00
_cell.angle_gamma   90.00
#
_symmetry.space_group_name_H-M   'P 1'
#
loop_
_entity.id
_entity.type
_entity.pdbx_description
1 polymer ?
#
loop_
_entity_poly.entity_id
_entity_poly.type
_entity_poly.pdbx_seq_one_letter_code
_entity_poly.pdbx_strand_id
1 'polypeptide(L)'
;YASRGLGDVYKRQMLWMVIICLIGFAVCFMGLQNGIEKISKVMMSALLIIMVILAVHSVMMEGAGEGIRFYLIPDFQKIKEAGVGNVVFAALSQSFFTLSIGIGAMLIFGSYLDKSRSLTGEAVSITVLDTFVALTAGFIIIPACFSYGIQPDAGPSLIFITLPNIFAKMSGGALWGSLFFLFLTFAAVSTIIAVFENLIVFNMELFGWNRKKSVVVCAVLVVILSIPCVLGFNVLSGFQPFGDGSNIMDLEDFIVSNNFLPLGSLGYLLFCTRKNGWGWDNFIAEVNAGTGMKFPKCLKNYVAYGIPAIIIVIYLKGYYDKFAGLGTAALAGWMIVALVLLGFVFYCATAKKKVKQ
;
A
#
# COMPACT_ATOMS: atom_id res chain seq x y z
N TYR A 1 -29.52 -16.20 17.54
CA TYR A 1 -28.37 -16.74 16.75
C TYR A 1 -27.37 -15.63 16.38
N ALA A 2 -27.81 -14.43 16.04
CA ALA A 2 -26.92 -13.33 15.63
C ALA A 2 -26.00 -12.85 16.77
N SER A 3 -26.46 -12.75 18.00
CA SER A 3 -25.65 -12.22 19.11
C SER A 3 -24.60 -13.19 19.65
N ARG A 4 -24.83 -14.52 19.56
CA ARG A 4 -23.82 -15.54 19.91
C ARG A 4 -22.76 -15.70 18.81
N GLY A 5 -23.12 -15.58 17.53
CA GLY A 5 -22.19 -15.66 16.42
C GLY A 5 -21.22 -14.48 16.30
N LEU A 6 -21.68 -13.26 16.56
CA LEU A 6 -20.85 -12.04 16.54
C LEU A 6 -19.73 -12.06 17.59
N GLY A 7 -20.06 -12.53 18.82
CA GLY A 7 -19.07 -12.63 19.90
C GLY A 7 -17.92 -13.60 19.63
N ASP A 8 -18.14 -14.65 18.83
CA ASP A 8 -17.11 -15.60 18.47
C ASP A 8 -16.29 -15.15 17.24
N VAL A 9 -16.89 -14.37 16.34
CA VAL A 9 -16.22 -13.87 15.13
C VAL A 9 -15.13 -12.88 15.49
N TYR A 10 -15.40 -11.84 16.31
CA TYR A 10 -14.36 -10.86 16.66
C TYR A 10 -13.23 -11.46 17.51
N LYS A 11 -13.55 -12.43 18.39
CA LYS A 11 -12.52 -13.15 19.16
C LYS A 11 -11.56 -13.90 18.25
N ARG A 12 -12.09 -14.59 17.22
CA ARG A 12 -11.24 -15.26 16.22
C ARG A 12 -10.44 -14.28 15.39
N GLN A 13 -11.04 -13.16 14.98
CA GLN A 13 -10.32 -12.11 14.26
C GLN A 13 -9.17 -11.53 15.09
N MET A 14 -9.41 -11.20 16.38
CA MET A 14 -8.37 -10.73 17.28
C MET A 14 -7.27 -11.78 17.49
N LEU A 15 -7.63 -13.05 17.64
CA LEU A 15 -6.66 -14.14 17.78
C LEU A 15 -5.75 -14.22 16.56
N TRP A 16 -6.32 -14.23 15.36
CA TRP A 16 -5.53 -14.29 14.13
C TRP A 16 -4.69 -13.03 13.89
N MET A 17 -5.21 -11.86 14.22
CA MET A 17 -4.44 -10.61 14.18
C MET A 17 -3.20 -10.70 15.08
N VAL A 18 -3.37 -11.14 16.34
CA VAL A 18 -2.25 -11.28 17.29
C VAL A 18 -1.25 -12.32 16.77
N ILE A 19 -1.71 -13.48 16.27
CA ILE A 19 -0.83 -14.52 15.71
C ILE A 19 0.00 -13.97 14.56
N ILE A 20 -0.61 -13.28 13.60
CA ILE A 20 0.10 -12.74 12.44
C ILE A 20 1.08 -11.64 12.85
N CYS A 21 0.71 -10.76 13.79
CA CYS A 21 1.62 -9.77 14.34
C CYS A 21 2.84 -10.43 15.00
N LEU A 22 2.61 -11.45 15.83
CA LEU A 22 3.70 -12.18 16.49
C LEU A 22 4.63 -12.88 15.49
N ILE A 23 4.08 -13.50 14.45
CA ILE A 23 4.88 -14.11 13.37
C ILE A 23 5.73 -13.05 12.67
N GLY A 24 5.13 -11.92 12.27
CA GLY A 24 5.85 -10.84 11.59
C GLY A 24 6.98 -10.26 12.46
N PHE A 25 6.71 -9.96 13.72
CA PHE A 25 7.73 -9.47 14.64
C PHE A 25 8.80 -10.52 15.01
N ALA A 26 8.44 -11.80 15.04
CA ALA A 26 9.42 -12.87 15.22
C ALA A 26 10.39 -12.95 14.04
N VAL A 27 9.91 -12.78 12.81
CA VAL A 27 10.78 -12.71 11.62
C VAL A 27 11.71 -11.48 11.71
N CYS A 28 11.17 -10.32 12.07
CA CYS A 28 11.96 -9.11 12.25
C CYS A 28 12.99 -9.24 13.39
N PHE A 29 12.66 -9.98 14.46
CA PHE A 29 13.56 -10.23 15.57
C PHE A 29 14.81 -11.03 15.15
N MET A 30 14.68 -11.96 14.20
CA MET A 30 15.81 -12.73 13.66
C MET A 30 16.79 -11.88 12.84
N GLY A 31 16.45 -10.64 12.51
CA GLY A 31 17.27 -9.69 11.77
C GLY A 31 17.15 -9.80 10.25
N LEU A 32 17.94 -8.96 9.54
CA LEU A 32 17.80 -8.80 8.08
C LEU A 32 18.16 -10.08 7.33
N GLN A 33 19.37 -10.60 7.51
CA GLN A 33 19.89 -11.69 6.67
C GLN A 33 19.22 -13.05 6.96
N ASN A 34 19.05 -13.40 8.24
CA ASN A 34 18.52 -14.72 8.64
C ASN A 34 17.00 -14.77 8.72
N GLY A 35 16.34 -13.63 8.92
CA GLY A 35 14.90 -13.51 9.04
C GLY A 35 14.28 -12.97 7.76
N ILE A 36 14.34 -11.66 7.59
CA ILE A 36 13.58 -10.95 6.56
C ILE A 36 13.96 -11.42 5.15
N GLU A 37 15.24 -11.39 4.80
CA GLU A 37 15.69 -11.72 3.44
C GLU A 37 15.41 -13.18 3.07
N LYS A 38 15.77 -14.12 3.94
CA LYS A 38 15.60 -15.56 3.65
C LYS A 38 14.13 -15.95 3.55
N ILE A 39 13.31 -15.51 4.51
CA ILE A 39 11.88 -15.82 4.54
C ILE A 39 11.16 -15.15 3.38
N SER A 40 11.43 -13.87 3.12
CA SER A 40 10.83 -13.15 2.01
C SER A 40 11.18 -13.78 0.65
N LYS A 41 12.42 -14.20 0.43
CA LYS A 41 12.79 -14.90 -0.81
C LYS A 41 11.96 -16.16 -1.04
N VAL A 42 11.82 -17.01 -0.02
CA VAL A 42 11.04 -18.25 -0.13
C VAL A 42 9.56 -17.93 -0.38
N MET A 43 8.99 -17.02 0.41
CA MET A 43 7.57 -16.64 0.28
C MET A 43 7.28 -16.01 -1.09
N MET A 44 8.11 -15.08 -1.55
CA MET A 44 7.90 -14.40 -2.84
C MET A 44 8.11 -15.34 -4.02
N SER A 45 9.06 -16.27 -3.96
CA SER A 45 9.23 -17.28 -5.00
C SER A 45 8.02 -18.22 -5.07
N ALA A 46 7.51 -18.69 -3.93
CA ALA A 46 6.30 -19.50 -3.86
C ALA A 46 5.07 -18.72 -4.37
N LEU A 47 4.94 -17.45 -3.97
CA LEU A 47 3.89 -16.55 -4.44
C LEU A 47 3.88 -16.44 -5.97
N LEU A 48 5.02 -16.18 -6.60
CA LEU A 48 5.10 -16.05 -8.06
C LEU A 48 4.70 -17.35 -8.76
N ILE A 49 5.14 -18.51 -8.26
CA ILE A 49 4.76 -19.83 -8.82
C ILE A 49 3.25 -20.06 -8.71
N ILE A 50 2.68 -19.86 -7.53
CA ILE A 50 1.24 -20.04 -7.29
C ILE A 50 0.43 -19.07 -8.17
N MET A 51 0.87 -17.82 -8.26
CA MET A 51 0.23 -16.79 -9.07
C MET A 51 0.15 -17.18 -10.55
N VAL A 52 1.26 -17.68 -11.13
CA VAL A 52 1.28 -18.14 -12.53
C VAL A 52 0.33 -19.33 -12.73
N ILE A 53 0.34 -20.31 -11.81
CA ILE A 53 -0.55 -21.47 -11.87
C ILE A 53 -2.03 -21.02 -11.83
N LEU A 54 -2.38 -20.13 -10.91
CA LEU A 54 -3.74 -19.61 -10.79
C LEU A 54 -4.16 -18.80 -12.01
N ALA A 55 -3.27 -17.96 -12.55
CA ALA A 55 -3.56 -17.17 -13.74
C ALA A 55 -3.81 -18.05 -14.97
N VAL A 56 -2.95 -19.05 -15.20
CA VAL A 56 -3.14 -20.02 -16.30
C VAL A 56 -4.47 -20.76 -16.13
N HIS A 57 -4.76 -21.25 -14.93
CA HIS A 57 -6.02 -21.93 -14.67
C HIS A 57 -7.24 -21.01 -14.95
N SER A 58 -7.23 -19.79 -14.45
CA SER A 58 -8.34 -18.85 -14.63
C SER A 58 -8.59 -18.47 -16.09
N VAL A 59 -7.51 -18.24 -16.85
CA VAL A 59 -7.59 -17.92 -18.29
C VAL A 59 -8.10 -19.09 -19.13
N MET A 60 -7.86 -20.33 -18.68
CA MET A 60 -8.33 -21.55 -19.37
C MET A 60 -9.77 -21.95 -19.02
N MET A 61 -10.45 -21.22 -18.14
CA MET A 61 -11.83 -21.51 -17.77
C MET A 61 -12.79 -21.18 -18.91
N GLU A 62 -13.89 -21.90 -18.98
CA GLU A 62 -14.97 -21.63 -19.93
C GLU A 62 -15.60 -20.26 -19.63
N GLY A 63 -15.77 -19.41 -20.66
CA GLY A 63 -16.26 -18.04 -20.50
C GLY A 63 -15.20 -17.00 -20.08
N ALA A 64 -13.96 -17.39 -19.80
CA ALA A 64 -12.88 -16.47 -19.41
C ALA A 64 -12.57 -15.39 -20.43
N GLY A 65 -12.84 -15.64 -21.72
CA GLY A 65 -12.55 -14.70 -22.81
C GLY A 65 -13.23 -13.34 -22.66
N GLU A 66 -14.44 -13.28 -22.15
CA GLU A 66 -15.14 -12.01 -21.89
C GLU A 66 -14.45 -11.23 -20.76
N GLY A 67 -14.03 -11.91 -19.72
CA GLY A 67 -13.27 -11.31 -18.61
C GLY A 67 -11.92 -10.76 -19.07
N ILE A 68 -11.20 -11.51 -19.91
CA ILE A 68 -9.92 -11.05 -20.49
C ILE A 68 -10.16 -9.80 -21.35
N ARG A 69 -11.19 -9.79 -22.16
CA ARG A 69 -11.57 -8.64 -22.99
C ARG A 69 -11.92 -7.43 -22.12
N PHE A 70 -12.72 -7.63 -21.09
CA PHE A 70 -13.06 -6.57 -20.12
C PHE A 70 -11.82 -5.98 -19.45
N TYR A 71 -10.85 -6.83 -19.11
CA TYR A 71 -9.66 -6.41 -18.39
C TYR A 71 -8.65 -5.66 -19.27
N LEU A 72 -8.45 -6.12 -20.51
CA LEU A 72 -7.37 -5.61 -21.37
C LEU A 72 -7.82 -4.53 -22.34
N ILE A 73 -9.10 -4.51 -22.74
CA ILE A 73 -9.57 -3.57 -23.74
C ILE A 73 -10.19 -2.35 -23.05
N PRO A 74 -9.59 -1.16 -23.16
CA PRO A 74 -10.11 0.03 -22.52
C PRO A 74 -11.42 0.46 -23.22
N ASP A 75 -12.43 0.75 -22.39
CA ASP A 75 -13.70 1.33 -22.85
C ASP A 75 -13.61 2.87 -22.75
N PHE A 76 -13.27 3.50 -23.85
CA PHE A 76 -13.13 4.95 -23.93
C PHE A 76 -14.43 5.70 -23.68
N GLN A 77 -15.60 5.07 -23.91
CA GLN A 77 -16.87 5.69 -23.60
C GLN A 77 -17.08 5.78 -22.08
N LYS A 78 -16.85 4.70 -21.37
CA LYS A 78 -16.89 4.69 -19.89
C LYS A 78 -15.86 5.64 -19.28
N ILE A 79 -14.67 5.75 -19.87
CA ILE A 79 -13.65 6.72 -19.43
C ILE A 79 -14.17 8.16 -19.55
N LYS A 80 -14.86 8.49 -20.64
CA LYS A 80 -15.47 9.83 -20.82
C LYS A 80 -16.61 10.08 -19.83
N GLU A 81 -17.48 9.09 -19.61
CA GLU A 81 -18.60 9.16 -18.66
C GLU A 81 -18.10 9.33 -17.21
N ALA A 82 -17.08 8.59 -16.80
CA ALA A 82 -16.44 8.73 -15.50
C ALA A 82 -15.63 10.03 -15.34
N GLY A 83 -15.30 10.68 -16.46
CA GLY A 83 -14.41 11.84 -16.52
C GLY A 83 -12.92 11.44 -16.53
N VAL A 84 -12.23 11.81 -17.61
CA VAL A 84 -10.79 11.48 -17.80
C VAL A 84 -9.93 11.88 -16.59
N GLY A 85 -10.21 13.07 -16.02
CA GLY A 85 -9.49 13.56 -14.83
C GLY A 85 -9.66 12.64 -13.61
N ASN A 86 -10.85 12.07 -13.41
CA ASN A 86 -11.11 11.15 -12.30
C ASN A 86 -10.40 9.80 -12.50
N VAL A 87 -10.38 9.31 -13.73
CA VAL A 87 -9.67 8.05 -14.06
C VAL A 87 -8.16 8.21 -13.85
N VAL A 88 -7.57 9.30 -14.35
CA VAL A 88 -6.15 9.62 -14.14
C VAL A 88 -5.84 9.79 -12.65
N PHE A 89 -6.69 10.48 -11.90
CA PHE A 89 -6.54 10.64 -10.46
C PHE A 89 -6.55 9.30 -9.72
N ALA A 90 -7.52 8.42 -10.03
CA ALA A 90 -7.61 7.10 -9.42
C ALA A 90 -6.36 6.26 -9.71
N ALA A 91 -5.86 6.28 -10.95
CA ALA A 91 -4.64 5.57 -11.35
C ALA A 91 -3.38 6.09 -10.61
N LEU A 92 -3.25 7.41 -10.47
CA LEU A 92 -2.16 8.03 -9.73
C LEU A 92 -2.23 7.68 -8.23
N SER A 93 -3.42 7.76 -7.63
CA SER A 93 -3.62 7.39 -6.21
C SER A 93 -3.28 5.93 -5.97
N GLN A 94 -3.69 5.04 -6.87
CA GLN A 94 -3.36 3.62 -6.79
C GLN A 94 -1.84 3.38 -6.90
N SER A 95 -1.13 4.09 -7.76
CA SER A 95 0.33 3.94 -7.86
C SER A 95 1.08 4.41 -6.62
N PHE A 96 0.60 5.43 -5.91
CA PHE A 96 1.15 5.82 -4.60
C PHE A 96 0.96 4.72 -3.55
N PHE A 97 -0.21 4.10 -3.55
CA PHE A 97 -0.54 3.04 -2.59
C PHE A 97 0.27 1.77 -2.86
N THR A 98 0.25 1.25 -4.09
CA THR A 98 0.90 -0.04 -4.43
C THR A 98 2.42 0.01 -4.25
N LEU A 99 3.07 1.13 -4.60
CA LEU A 99 4.51 1.33 -4.44
C LEU A 99 4.90 1.79 -3.02
N SER A 100 3.93 1.94 -2.10
CA SER A 100 4.15 2.42 -0.73
C SER A 100 5.01 3.69 -0.66
N ILE A 101 4.80 4.61 -1.61
CA ILE A 101 5.57 5.84 -1.72
C ILE A 101 5.18 6.76 -0.56
N GLY A 102 6.18 7.31 0.16
CA GLY A 102 5.94 8.26 1.25
C GLY A 102 5.92 7.68 2.66
N ILE A 103 5.71 6.38 2.86
CA ILE A 103 5.77 5.74 4.20
C ILE A 103 7.21 5.62 4.71
N GLY A 104 8.20 5.62 3.82
CA GLY A 104 9.61 5.47 4.20
C GLY A 104 10.15 4.03 4.14
N ALA A 105 9.32 3.03 3.85
CA ALA A 105 9.77 1.65 3.73
C ALA A 105 10.88 1.50 2.67
N MET A 106 10.71 2.11 1.50
CA MET A 106 11.72 2.10 0.44
C MET A 106 13.01 2.81 0.83
N LEU A 107 12.96 3.81 1.72
CA LEU A 107 14.15 4.48 2.25
C LEU A 107 14.94 3.54 3.14
N ILE A 108 14.28 2.77 4.01
CA ILE A 108 14.92 1.78 4.86
C ILE A 108 15.54 0.66 4.03
N PHE A 109 14.79 0.07 3.09
CA PHE A 109 15.34 -0.97 2.20
C PHE A 109 16.45 -0.45 1.30
N GLY A 110 16.33 0.79 0.81
CA GLY A 110 17.38 1.46 0.05
C GLY A 110 18.67 1.64 0.85
N SER A 111 18.58 1.87 2.17
CA SER A 111 19.77 1.98 3.03
C SER A 111 20.55 0.67 3.20
N TYR A 112 19.93 -0.47 2.90
CA TYR A 112 20.56 -1.79 2.92
C TYR A 112 21.23 -2.19 1.61
N LEU A 113 21.00 -1.41 0.53
CA LEU A 113 21.60 -1.70 -0.76
C LEU A 113 23.10 -1.38 -0.76
N ASP A 114 23.88 -2.25 -1.39
CA ASP A 114 25.28 -2.01 -1.66
C ASP A 114 25.46 -0.84 -2.63
N LYS A 115 26.43 0.03 -2.39
CA LYS A 115 26.72 1.21 -3.23
C LYS A 115 27.15 0.87 -4.65
N SER A 116 27.46 -0.40 -4.93
CA SER A 116 27.74 -0.87 -6.29
C SER A 116 26.48 -0.93 -7.18
N ARG A 117 25.30 -0.98 -6.60
CA ARG A 117 24.02 -1.08 -7.32
C ARG A 117 23.47 0.30 -7.69
N SER A 118 22.82 0.35 -8.86
CA SER A 118 22.13 1.55 -9.34
C SER A 118 20.76 1.70 -8.66
N LEU A 119 20.55 2.75 -7.89
CA LEU A 119 19.23 3.04 -7.28
C LEU A 119 18.14 3.23 -8.33
N THR A 120 18.47 3.85 -9.48
CA THR A 120 17.52 4.00 -10.60
C THR A 120 17.13 2.64 -11.17
N GLY A 121 18.10 1.74 -11.37
CA GLY A 121 17.84 0.39 -11.86
C GLY A 121 16.94 -0.41 -10.91
N GLU A 122 17.20 -0.35 -9.61
CA GLU A 122 16.36 -1.00 -8.60
C GLU A 122 14.93 -0.42 -8.58
N ALA A 123 14.79 0.90 -8.66
CA ALA A 123 13.47 1.54 -8.69
C ALA A 123 12.65 1.11 -9.93
N VAL A 124 13.28 1.06 -11.10
CA VAL A 124 12.63 0.56 -12.32
C VAL A 124 12.26 -0.91 -12.19
N SER A 125 13.16 -1.76 -11.67
CA SER A 125 12.89 -3.18 -11.45
C SER A 125 11.72 -3.41 -10.50
N ILE A 126 11.65 -2.67 -9.40
CA ILE A 126 10.54 -2.74 -8.46
C ILE A 126 9.22 -2.36 -9.14
N THR A 127 9.19 -1.24 -9.89
CA THR A 127 7.99 -0.79 -10.60
C THR A 127 7.52 -1.81 -11.64
N VAL A 128 8.44 -2.41 -12.39
CA VAL A 128 8.10 -3.43 -13.39
C VAL A 128 7.55 -4.69 -12.73
N LEU A 129 8.19 -5.16 -11.64
CA LEU A 129 7.72 -6.34 -10.91
C LEU A 129 6.37 -6.11 -10.24
N ASP A 130 6.16 -4.97 -9.61
CA ASP A 130 4.88 -4.58 -9.02
C ASP A 130 3.76 -4.58 -10.06
N THR A 131 4.00 -3.93 -11.21
CA THR A 131 3.06 -3.91 -12.33
C THR A 131 2.77 -5.31 -12.86
N PHE A 132 3.79 -6.15 -13.00
CA PHE A 132 3.64 -7.54 -13.45
C PHE A 132 2.76 -8.35 -12.49
N VAL A 133 2.99 -8.25 -11.18
CA VAL A 133 2.19 -8.92 -10.15
C VAL A 133 0.74 -8.41 -10.19
N ALA A 134 0.53 -7.10 -10.26
CA ALA A 134 -0.79 -6.50 -10.31
C ALA A 134 -1.59 -6.94 -11.54
N LEU A 135 -0.97 -6.93 -12.73
CA LEU A 135 -1.59 -7.40 -13.96
C LEU A 135 -1.91 -8.90 -13.90
N THR A 136 -1.01 -9.71 -13.37
CA THR A 136 -1.23 -11.16 -13.27
C THR A 136 -2.33 -11.49 -12.24
N ALA A 137 -2.41 -10.74 -11.13
CA ALA A 137 -3.52 -10.87 -10.18
C ALA A 137 -4.88 -10.55 -10.83
N GLY A 138 -4.95 -9.56 -11.72
CA GLY A 138 -6.14 -9.29 -12.53
C GLY A 138 -6.53 -10.46 -13.44
N PHE A 139 -5.55 -11.14 -14.04
CA PHE A 139 -5.81 -12.38 -14.82
C PHE A 139 -6.28 -13.57 -13.96
N ILE A 140 -6.00 -13.59 -12.68
CA ILE A 140 -6.55 -14.59 -11.75
C ILE A 140 -8.04 -14.31 -11.47
N ILE A 141 -8.35 -13.05 -11.15
CA ILE A 141 -9.63 -12.67 -10.55
C ILE A 141 -10.70 -12.43 -11.62
N ILE A 142 -10.40 -11.58 -12.60
CA ILE A 142 -11.43 -11.09 -13.51
C ILE A 142 -11.98 -12.19 -14.44
N PRO A 143 -11.15 -13.02 -15.11
CA PRO A 143 -11.68 -14.11 -15.90
C PRO A 143 -12.50 -15.11 -15.08
N ALA A 144 -12.08 -15.40 -13.82
CA ALA A 144 -12.84 -16.26 -12.93
C ALA A 144 -14.22 -15.70 -12.60
N CYS A 145 -14.34 -14.39 -12.34
CA CYS A 145 -15.64 -13.74 -12.11
C CYS A 145 -16.56 -13.92 -13.32
N PHE A 146 -16.08 -13.61 -14.51
CA PHE A 146 -16.87 -13.69 -15.76
C PHE A 146 -17.26 -15.15 -16.08
N SER A 147 -16.38 -16.12 -15.88
CA SER A 147 -16.67 -17.55 -16.08
C SER A 147 -17.85 -18.04 -15.22
N TYR A 148 -18.10 -17.40 -14.08
CA TYR A 148 -19.24 -17.74 -13.20
C TYR A 148 -20.39 -16.71 -13.29
N GLY A 149 -20.38 -15.82 -14.27
CA GLY A 149 -21.42 -14.81 -14.46
C GLY A 149 -21.54 -13.79 -13.33
N ILE A 150 -20.44 -13.55 -12.61
CA ILE A 150 -20.39 -12.64 -11.46
C ILE A 150 -19.64 -11.38 -11.91
N GLN A 151 -20.24 -10.22 -11.70
CA GLN A 151 -19.55 -8.95 -11.95
C GLN A 151 -18.41 -8.78 -10.95
N PRO A 152 -17.21 -8.37 -11.40
CA PRO A 152 -16.10 -8.11 -10.48
C PRO A 152 -16.44 -6.90 -9.61
N ASP A 153 -16.59 -7.15 -8.33
CA ASP A 153 -16.79 -6.13 -7.30
C ASP A 153 -15.47 -5.44 -6.96
N ALA A 154 -15.49 -4.48 -6.05
CA ALA A 154 -14.30 -3.79 -5.59
C ALA A 154 -14.10 -3.99 -4.08
N GLY A 155 -12.84 -3.90 -3.64
CA GLY A 155 -12.47 -3.94 -2.23
C GLY A 155 -12.57 -5.31 -1.58
N PRO A 156 -12.71 -5.36 -0.24
CA PRO A 156 -12.71 -6.61 0.53
C PRO A 156 -13.82 -7.58 0.16
N SER A 157 -14.97 -7.11 -0.33
CA SER A 157 -16.10 -7.94 -0.73
C SER A 157 -15.73 -8.88 -1.88
N LEU A 158 -14.93 -8.43 -2.84
CA LEU A 158 -14.42 -9.26 -3.93
C LEU A 158 -13.64 -10.47 -3.40
N ILE A 159 -12.74 -10.24 -2.46
CA ILE A 159 -11.81 -11.27 -1.95
C ILE A 159 -12.51 -12.23 -0.97
N PHE A 160 -13.35 -11.69 -0.06
CA PHE A 160 -13.87 -12.47 1.06
C PHE A 160 -15.31 -12.95 0.88
N ILE A 161 -16.04 -12.45 -0.10
CA ILE A 161 -17.41 -12.87 -0.42
C ILE A 161 -17.48 -13.45 -1.81
N THR A 162 -17.08 -12.69 -2.83
CA THR A 162 -17.26 -13.07 -4.23
C THR A 162 -16.40 -14.28 -4.62
N LEU A 163 -15.09 -14.23 -4.37
CA LEU A 163 -14.17 -15.32 -4.73
C LEU A 163 -14.45 -16.63 -3.97
N PRO A 164 -14.73 -16.66 -2.66
CA PRO A 164 -15.16 -17.88 -1.98
C PRO A 164 -16.42 -18.53 -2.60
N ASN A 165 -17.39 -17.72 -3.03
CA ASN A 165 -18.57 -18.21 -3.71
C ASN A 165 -18.26 -18.80 -5.09
N ILE A 166 -17.29 -18.26 -5.81
CA ILE A 166 -16.79 -18.83 -7.07
C ILE A 166 -16.11 -20.16 -6.80
N PHE A 167 -15.19 -20.23 -5.84
CA PHE A 167 -14.51 -21.47 -5.47
C PHE A 167 -15.48 -22.56 -4.99
N ALA A 168 -16.55 -22.20 -4.27
CA ALA A 168 -17.56 -23.16 -3.84
C ALA A 168 -18.33 -23.82 -5.01
N LYS A 169 -18.44 -23.13 -6.15
CA LYS A 169 -19.10 -23.62 -7.37
C LYS A 169 -18.14 -24.30 -8.36
N MET A 170 -16.85 -24.09 -8.20
CA MET A 170 -15.81 -24.51 -9.12
C MET A 170 -15.46 -26.00 -8.91
N SER A 171 -15.24 -26.75 -10.00
CA SER A 171 -14.67 -28.10 -9.91
C SER A 171 -13.25 -28.02 -9.34
N GLY A 172 -12.98 -28.78 -8.26
CA GLY A 172 -11.71 -28.67 -7.52
C GLY A 172 -11.53 -27.37 -6.75
N GLY A 173 -12.59 -26.62 -6.48
CA GLY A 173 -12.57 -25.30 -5.87
C GLY A 173 -11.90 -25.25 -4.49
N ALA A 174 -11.94 -26.36 -3.72
CA ALA A 174 -11.19 -26.46 -2.47
C ALA A 174 -9.67 -26.30 -2.69
N LEU A 175 -9.11 -26.92 -3.74
CA LEU A 175 -7.70 -26.78 -4.10
C LEU A 175 -7.38 -25.37 -4.58
N TRP A 176 -8.15 -24.86 -5.54
CA TRP A 176 -7.91 -23.54 -6.14
C TRP A 176 -8.10 -22.42 -5.13
N GLY A 177 -9.13 -22.51 -4.30
CA GLY A 177 -9.35 -21.56 -3.20
C GLY A 177 -8.23 -21.60 -2.18
N SER A 178 -7.75 -22.78 -1.79
CA SER A 178 -6.62 -22.91 -0.87
C SER A 178 -5.34 -22.30 -1.43
N LEU A 179 -5.04 -22.53 -2.70
CA LEU A 179 -3.88 -21.93 -3.38
C LEU A 179 -4.02 -20.40 -3.46
N PHE A 180 -5.21 -19.89 -3.77
CA PHE A 180 -5.48 -18.46 -3.83
C PHE A 180 -5.27 -17.78 -2.46
N PHE A 181 -5.85 -18.35 -1.39
CA PHE A 181 -5.69 -17.78 -0.05
C PHE A 181 -4.27 -17.95 0.50
N LEU A 182 -3.54 -19.00 0.10
CA LEU A 182 -2.12 -19.13 0.41
C LEU A 182 -1.29 -18.06 -0.30
N PHE A 183 -1.53 -17.81 -1.58
CA PHE A 183 -0.94 -16.71 -2.35
C PHE A 183 -1.20 -15.36 -1.65
N LEU A 184 -2.45 -15.08 -1.30
CA LEU A 184 -2.85 -13.86 -0.62
C LEU A 184 -2.17 -13.70 0.75
N THR A 185 -2.06 -14.81 1.50
CA THR A 185 -1.38 -14.83 2.80
C THR A 185 0.10 -14.49 2.66
N PHE A 186 0.79 -15.03 1.66
CA PHE A 186 2.20 -14.71 1.41
C PHE A 186 2.38 -13.24 1.02
N ALA A 187 1.51 -12.72 0.17
CA ALA A 187 1.52 -11.30 -0.19
C ALA A 187 1.32 -10.39 1.05
N ALA A 188 0.30 -10.69 1.87
CA ALA A 188 0.01 -9.91 3.07
C ALA A 188 1.14 -9.97 4.11
N VAL A 189 1.65 -11.16 4.42
CA VAL A 189 2.71 -11.34 5.44
C VAL A 189 4.01 -10.67 5.02
N SER A 190 4.40 -10.73 3.74
CA SER A 190 5.59 -10.04 3.24
C SER A 190 5.50 -8.52 3.42
N THR A 191 4.33 -7.95 3.16
CA THR A 191 4.06 -6.51 3.35
C THR A 191 4.09 -6.13 4.84
N ILE A 192 3.47 -6.93 5.70
CA ILE A 192 3.48 -6.71 7.16
C ILE A 192 4.92 -6.71 7.70
N ILE A 193 5.76 -7.66 7.29
CA ILE A 193 7.17 -7.73 7.68
C ILE A 193 7.92 -6.44 7.25
N ALA A 194 7.68 -5.96 6.04
CA ALA A 194 8.29 -4.73 5.54
C ALA A 194 7.89 -3.49 6.36
N VAL A 195 6.62 -3.37 6.71
CA VAL A 195 6.12 -2.27 7.56
C VAL A 195 6.67 -2.37 8.97
N PHE A 196 6.73 -3.56 9.56
CA PHE A 196 7.28 -3.76 10.91
C PHE A 196 8.76 -3.43 10.95
N GLU A 197 9.54 -3.83 9.95
CA GLU A 197 10.96 -3.47 9.87
C GLU A 197 11.14 -1.95 9.79
N ASN A 198 10.32 -1.26 9.01
CA ASN A 198 10.35 0.19 8.93
C ASN A 198 10.12 0.84 10.32
N LEU A 199 9.11 0.39 11.07
CA LEU A 199 8.83 0.88 12.42
C LEU A 199 9.98 0.59 13.40
N ILE A 200 10.57 -0.61 13.33
CA ILE A 200 11.66 -1.01 14.21
C ILE A 200 12.88 -0.15 13.97
N VAL A 201 13.31 0.00 12.71
CA VAL A 201 14.49 0.79 12.35
C VAL A 201 14.29 2.26 12.69
N PHE A 202 13.11 2.82 12.40
CA PHE A 202 12.77 4.18 12.78
C PHE A 202 12.93 4.42 14.29
N ASN A 203 12.43 3.51 15.13
CA ASN A 203 12.59 3.63 16.59
C ASN A 203 14.05 3.45 17.04
N MET A 204 14.81 2.57 16.39
CA MET A 204 16.24 2.40 16.67
C MET A 204 17.01 3.70 16.39
N GLU A 205 16.75 4.36 15.26
CA GLU A 205 17.42 5.59 14.86
C GLU A 205 16.97 6.80 15.69
N LEU A 206 15.65 6.94 15.93
CA LEU A 206 15.10 8.10 16.62
C LEU A 206 15.43 8.10 18.12
N PHE A 207 15.31 6.95 18.78
CA PHE A 207 15.46 6.82 20.24
C PHE A 207 16.78 6.17 20.67
N GLY A 208 17.61 5.72 19.72
CA GLY A 208 18.85 5.01 20.05
C GLY A 208 18.59 3.63 20.70
N TRP A 209 17.43 3.02 20.49
CA TRP A 209 17.09 1.74 21.08
C TRP A 209 17.80 0.58 20.38
N ASN A 210 18.10 -0.48 21.15
CA ASN A 210 18.53 -1.72 20.53
C ASN A 210 17.37 -2.44 19.84
N ARG A 211 17.68 -3.33 18.88
CA ARG A 211 16.67 -4.05 18.09
C ARG A 211 15.67 -4.82 18.95
N LYS A 212 16.13 -5.51 20.00
CA LYS A 212 15.25 -6.30 20.89
C LYS A 212 14.18 -5.43 21.55
N LYS A 213 14.57 -4.29 22.11
CA LYS A 213 13.63 -3.32 22.72
C LYS A 213 12.67 -2.76 21.69
N SER A 214 13.17 -2.35 20.54
CA SER A 214 12.33 -1.79 19.45
C SER A 214 11.29 -2.81 18.98
N VAL A 215 11.68 -4.07 18.75
CA VAL A 215 10.74 -5.14 18.35
C VAL A 215 9.63 -5.34 19.40
N VAL A 216 9.99 -5.47 20.68
CA VAL A 216 8.99 -5.71 21.73
C VAL A 216 8.03 -4.53 21.85
N VAL A 217 8.55 -3.30 21.88
CA VAL A 217 7.69 -2.10 22.01
C VAL A 217 6.80 -1.94 20.78
N CYS A 218 7.35 -2.10 19.57
CA CYS A 218 6.55 -2.04 18.34
C CYS A 218 5.48 -3.13 18.30
N ALA A 219 5.80 -4.36 18.71
CA ALA A 219 4.84 -5.46 18.74
C ALA A 219 3.64 -5.15 19.64
N VAL A 220 3.91 -4.66 20.86
CA VAL A 220 2.85 -4.28 21.79
C VAL A 220 2.01 -3.13 21.23
N LEU A 221 2.66 -2.07 20.71
CA LEU A 221 1.96 -0.92 20.16
C LEU A 221 1.12 -1.28 18.94
N VAL A 222 1.65 -2.06 18.01
CA VAL A 222 0.91 -2.47 16.79
C VAL A 222 -0.31 -3.31 17.19
N VAL A 223 -0.17 -4.29 18.09
CA VAL A 223 -1.31 -5.08 18.55
C VAL A 223 -2.38 -4.20 19.18
N ILE A 224 -2.02 -3.28 20.09
CA ILE A 224 -2.96 -2.38 20.75
C ILE A 224 -3.66 -1.47 19.74
N LEU A 225 -2.90 -0.87 18.83
CA LEU A 225 -3.42 0.07 17.83
C LEU A 225 -4.27 -0.63 16.73
N SER A 226 -4.09 -1.94 16.52
CA SER A 226 -4.92 -2.72 15.59
C SER A 226 -6.27 -3.17 16.20
N ILE A 227 -6.44 -3.11 17.52
CA ILE A 227 -7.70 -3.49 18.19
C ILE A 227 -8.90 -2.67 17.69
N PRO A 228 -8.84 -1.33 17.58
CA PRO A 228 -9.96 -0.53 17.10
C PRO A 228 -10.41 -0.93 15.69
N CYS A 229 -9.46 -1.25 14.79
CA CYS A 229 -9.76 -1.70 13.44
C CYS A 229 -10.61 -3.00 13.46
N VAL A 230 -10.20 -4.00 14.24
CA VAL A 230 -10.96 -5.26 14.38
C VAL A 230 -12.34 -5.02 14.99
N LEU A 231 -12.42 -4.19 16.03
CA LEU A 231 -13.69 -3.87 16.70
C LEU A 231 -14.61 -3.01 15.83
N GLY A 232 -14.09 -2.23 14.90
CA GLY A 232 -14.85 -1.40 13.97
C GLY A 232 -15.84 -2.18 13.11
N PHE A 233 -15.57 -3.45 12.84
CA PHE A 233 -16.49 -4.33 12.11
C PHE A 233 -17.57 -4.97 12.98
N ASN A 234 -17.51 -4.83 14.30
CA ASN A 234 -18.38 -5.53 15.25
C ASN A 234 -18.90 -4.60 16.36
N VAL A 235 -18.14 -4.52 17.46
CA VAL A 235 -18.56 -3.79 18.68
C VAL A 235 -18.63 -2.29 18.44
N LEU A 236 -17.71 -1.75 17.63
CA LEU A 236 -17.62 -0.34 17.29
C LEU A 236 -18.21 -0.01 15.90
N SER A 237 -19.03 -0.89 15.34
CA SER A 237 -19.65 -0.68 14.01
C SER A 237 -20.59 0.54 13.96
N GLY A 238 -21.05 1.03 15.10
CA GLY A 238 -21.80 2.29 15.21
C GLY A 238 -20.94 3.56 15.05
N PHE A 239 -19.61 3.44 15.12
CA PHE A 239 -18.71 4.56 14.84
C PHE A 239 -18.44 4.65 13.33
N GLN A 240 -19.11 5.60 12.70
CA GLN A 240 -19.11 5.82 11.25
C GLN A 240 -18.50 7.19 10.90
N PRO A 241 -17.16 7.28 10.83
CA PRO A 241 -16.45 8.56 10.73
C PRO A 241 -16.74 9.36 9.46
N PHE A 242 -17.18 8.69 8.39
CA PHE A 242 -17.47 9.33 7.08
C PHE A 242 -18.94 9.19 6.66
N GLY A 243 -19.84 8.86 7.60
CA GLY A 243 -21.25 8.62 7.33
C GLY A 243 -21.59 7.14 7.19
N ASP A 244 -22.86 6.87 6.81
CA ASP A 244 -23.44 5.53 6.78
C ASP A 244 -22.59 4.53 5.99
N GLY A 245 -22.33 3.37 6.61
CA GLY A 245 -21.56 2.28 6.01
C GLY A 245 -20.04 2.41 6.16
N SER A 246 -19.51 3.52 6.66
CA SER A 246 -18.08 3.65 6.98
C SER A 246 -17.73 3.03 8.34
N ASN A 247 -16.47 2.66 8.51
CA ASN A 247 -15.96 2.05 9.74
C ASN A 247 -14.57 2.61 10.12
N ILE A 248 -13.99 2.08 11.20
CA ILE A 248 -12.68 2.54 11.70
C ILE A 248 -11.56 2.27 10.68
N MET A 249 -11.61 1.16 9.94
CA MET A 249 -10.62 0.86 8.90
C MET A 249 -10.62 1.92 7.80
N ASP A 250 -11.80 2.44 7.41
CA ASP A 250 -11.89 3.52 6.43
C ASP A 250 -11.24 4.82 6.93
N LEU A 251 -11.31 5.09 8.24
CA LEU A 251 -10.61 6.22 8.85
C LEU A 251 -9.10 6.01 8.85
N GLU A 252 -8.64 4.82 9.24
CA GLU A 252 -7.21 4.47 9.24
C GLU A 252 -6.64 4.52 7.83
N ASP A 253 -7.35 3.96 6.84
CA ASP A 253 -6.98 4.03 5.44
C ASP A 253 -6.93 5.49 4.94
N PHE A 254 -7.90 6.32 5.26
CA PHE A 254 -7.88 7.74 4.91
C PHE A 254 -6.66 8.46 5.49
N ILE A 255 -6.30 8.18 6.76
CA ILE A 255 -5.11 8.77 7.39
C ILE A 255 -3.84 8.36 6.64
N VAL A 256 -3.72 7.10 6.27
CA VAL A 256 -2.54 6.60 5.56
C VAL A 256 -2.54 7.03 4.09
N SER A 257 -3.57 6.67 3.35
CA SER A 257 -3.61 6.80 1.88
C SER A 257 -3.78 8.26 1.42
N ASN A 258 -4.58 9.05 2.14
CA ASN A 258 -4.83 10.44 1.78
C ASN A 258 -3.90 11.45 2.48
N ASN A 259 -3.17 11.05 3.54
CA ASN A 259 -2.26 11.97 4.24
C ASN A 259 -0.81 11.49 4.22
N PHE A 260 -0.49 10.35 4.84
CA PHE A 260 0.91 9.95 5.02
C PHE A 260 1.61 9.67 3.70
N LEU A 261 0.94 9.02 2.74
CA LEU A 261 1.54 8.72 1.45
C LEU A 261 1.86 9.99 0.65
N PRO A 262 0.90 10.88 0.35
CA PRO A 262 1.20 12.07 -0.45
C PRO A 262 2.07 13.09 0.30
N LEU A 263 1.81 13.34 1.59
CA LEU A 263 2.59 14.32 2.36
C LEU A 263 4.01 13.84 2.63
N GLY A 264 4.21 12.55 2.92
CA GLY A 264 5.53 11.94 3.07
C GLY A 264 6.32 11.99 1.77
N SER A 265 5.69 11.64 0.64
CA SER A 265 6.30 11.74 -0.70
C SER A 265 6.75 13.17 -1.02
N LEU A 266 5.88 14.14 -0.73
CA LEU A 266 6.19 15.56 -0.90
C LEU A 266 7.37 15.96 -0.01
N GLY A 267 7.38 15.52 1.25
CA GLY A 267 8.49 15.77 2.19
C GLY A 267 9.82 15.25 1.67
N TYR A 268 9.88 14.00 1.17
CA TYR A 268 11.09 13.43 0.59
C TYR A 268 11.54 14.17 -0.67
N LEU A 269 10.60 14.50 -1.57
CA LEU A 269 10.94 15.27 -2.79
C LEU A 269 11.52 16.64 -2.46
N LEU A 270 10.90 17.36 -1.54
CA LEU A 270 11.38 18.67 -1.10
C LEU A 270 12.75 18.55 -0.43
N PHE A 271 12.97 17.54 0.40
CA PHE A 271 14.27 17.27 1.02
C PHE A 271 15.36 16.99 -0.03
N CYS A 272 15.08 16.18 -1.03
CA CYS A 272 16.04 15.83 -2.08
C CYS A 272 16.31 16.96 -3.08
N THR A 273 15.37 17.90 -3.28
CA THR A 273 15.47 18.91 -4.34
C THR A 273 15.79 20.32 -3.85
N ARG A 274 15.46 20.65 -2.58
CA ARG A 274 15.66 22.00 -2.03
C ARG A 274 17.06 22.20 -1.47
N LYS A 275 17.59 23.42 -1.61
CA LYS A 275 18.92 23.81 -1.09
C LYS A 275 19.06 23.69 0.42
N ASN A 276 17.96 23.86 1.17
CA ASN A 276 17.93 23.73 2.63
C ASN A 276 17.81 22.27 3.12
N GLY A 277 17.56 21.32 2.23
CA GLY A 277 17.55 19.88 2.49
C GLY A 277 18.87 19.21 2.12
N TRP A 278 18.79 18.01 1.58
CA TRP A 278 19.96 17.30 1.04
C TRP A 278 20.44 17.94 -0.27
N GLY A 279 19.53 18.41 -1.09
CA GLY A 279 19.79 19.13 -2.32
C GLY A 279 19.95 18.24 -3.55
N TRP A 280 19.65 18.82 -4.71
CA TRP A 280 19.65 18.11 -5.98
C TRP A 280 21.01 17.49 -6.35
N ASP A 281 22.10 18.19 -6.10
CA ASP A 281 23.43 17.74 -6.50
C ASP A 281 23.88 16.51 -5.71
N ASN A 282 23.58 16.46 -4.41
CA ASN A 282 23.82 15.29 -3.57
C ASN A 282 22.90 14.13 -3.95
N PHE A 283 21.62 14.42 -4.21
CA PHE A 283 20.67 13.42 -4.67
C PHE A 283 21.14 12.75 -5.97
N ILE A 284 21.53 13.53 -6.98
CA ILE A 284 22.00 13.02 -8.27
C ILE A 284 23.33 12.25 -8.14
N ALA A 285 24.21 12.69 -7.26
CA ALA A 285 25.47 12.00 -7.00
C ALA A 285 25.21 10.60 -6.42
N GLU A 286 24.34 10.48 -5.44
CA GLU A 286 24.02 9.20 -4.79
C GLU A 286 23.24 8.27 -5.71
N VAL A 287 22.17 8.77 -6.36
CA VAL A 287 21.34 7.95 -7.27
C VAL A 287 22.16 7.40 -8.44
N ASN A 288 23.19 8.12 -8.86
CA ASN A 288 24.06 7.74 -9.94
C ASN A 288 25.39 7.11 -9.50
N ALA A 289 25.60 6.82 -8.22
CA ALA A 289 26.87 6.30 -7.71
C ALA A 289 27.17 4.89 -8.21
N GLY A 290 26.20 3.97 -8.17
CA GLY A 290 26.37 2.57 -8.57
C GLY A 290 26.54 2.35 -10.07
N THR A 291 26.81 1.10 -10.45
CA THR A 291 26.87 0.66 -11.84
C THR A 291 25.48 0.33 -12.37
N GLY A 292 25.14 0.71 -13.59
CA GLY A 292 23.85 0.43 -14.23
C GLY A 292 23.11 1.68 -14.71
N MET A 293 21.78 1.65 -14.69
CA MET A 293 20.94 2.73 -15.20
C MET A 293 21.17 4.02 -14.42
N LYS A 294 21.39 5.12 -15.12
CA LYS A 294 21.61 6.44 -14.52
C LYS A 294 20.34 7.29 -14.59
N PHE A 295 20.10 8.04 -13.54
CA PHE A 295 18.99 9.01 -13.49
C PHE A 295 19.33 10.23 -14.38
N PRO A 296 18.43 10.62 -15.31
CA PRO A 296 18.70 11.74 -16.22
C PRO A 296 18.70 13.10 -15.51
N LYS A 297 19.78 13.85 -15.66
CA LYS A 297 19.91 15.20 -15.06
C LYS A 297 18.87 16.20 -15.58
N CYS A 298 18.39 16.02 -16.81
CA CYS A 298 17.38 16.89 -17.45
C CYS A 298 16.03 16.89 -16.71
N LEU A 299 15.73 15.86 -15.93
CA LEU A 299 14.49 15.76 -15.17
C LEU A 299 14.46 16.62 -13.89
N LYS A 300 15.48 17.42 -13.61
CA LYS A 300 15.57 18.28 -12.42
C LYS A 300 14.30 19.10 -12.17
N ASN A 301 13.87 19.85 -13.17
CA ASN A 301 12.71 20.74 -13.03
C ASN A 301 11.40 19.96 -12.87
N TYR A 302 11.28 18.81 -13.54
CA TYR A 302 10.14 17.94 -13.39
C TYR A 302 10.05 17.36 -11.98
N VAL A 303 11.16 16.84 -11.44
CA VAL A 303 11.21 16.29 -10.08
C VAL A 303 11.07 17.39 -9.01
N ALA A 304 11.64 18.57 -9.23
CA ALA A 304 11.63 19.64 -8.24
C ALA A 304 10.31 20.44 -8.17
N TYR A 305 9.54 20.49 -9.26
CA TYR A 305 8.31 21.27 -9.36
C TYR A 305 7.13 20.49 -9.92
N GLY A 306 7.32 19.69 -10.97
CA GLY A 306 6.25 18.96 -11.65
C GLY A 306 5.64 17.89 -10.74
N ILE A 307 6.45 16.99 -10.19
CA ILE A 307 5.97 15.93 -9.30
C ILE A 307 5.34 16.50 -8.02
N PRO A 308 5.96 17.49 -7.30
CA PRO A 308 5.30 18.13 -6.17
C PRO A 308 3.93 18.73 -6.51
N ALA A 309 3.79 19.39 -7.66
CA ALA A 309 2.50 19.93 -8.08
C ALA A 309 1.44 18.82 -8.28
N ILE A 310 1.81 17.72 -8.94
CA ILE A 310 0.94 16.56 -9.12
C ILE A 310 0.50 15.99 -7.76
N ILE A 311 1.44 15.80 -6.82
CA ILE A 311 1.15 15.28 -5.48
C ILE A 311 0.17 16.20 -4.73
N ILE A 312 0.37 17.52 -4.80
CA ILE A 312 -0.53 18.49 -4.15
C ILE A 312 -1.95 18.39 -4.74
N VAL A 313 -2.06 18.26 -6.07
CA VAL A 313 -3.37 18.10 -6.73
C VAL A 313 -4.04 16.80 -6.28
N ILE A 314 -3.31 15.67 -6.25
CA ILE A 314 -3.82 14.38 -5.77
C ILE A 314 -4.28 14.50 -4.31
N TYR A 315 -3.48 15.10 -3.46
CA TYR A 315 -3.78 15.29 -2.05
C TYR A 315 -5.07 16.12 -1.82
N LEU A 316 -5.16 17.28 -2.45
CA LEU A 316 -6.34 18.15 -2.31
C LEU A 316 -7.60 17.55 -2.93
N LYS A 317 -7.45 16.87 -4.07
CA LYS A 317 -8.57 16.17 -4.71
C LYS A 317 -9.06 15.01 -3.86
N GLY A 318 -8.18 14.25 -3.22
CA GLY A 318 -8.56 13.17 -2.30
C GLY A 318 -9.44 13.67 -1.13
N TYR A 319 -9.10 14.83 -0.57
CA TYR A 319 -9.95 15.48 0.42
C TYR A 319 -11.29 15.95 -0.14
N TYR A 320 -11.27 16.58 -1.31
CA TYR A 320 -12.49 17.03 -1.96
C TYR A 320 -13.44 15.86 -2.24
N ASP A 321 -12.95 14.80 -2.85
CA ASP A 321 -13.77 13.63 -3.21
C ASP A 321 -14.35 12.92 -1.97
N LYS A 322 -13.58 12.87 -0.86
CA LYS A 322 -14.02 12.24 0.38
C LYS A 322 -15.11 13.03 1.11
N PHE A 323 -15.03 14.37 1.08
CA PHE A 323 -15.87 15.24 1.92
C PHE A 323 -16.91 16.07 1.16
N ALA A 324 -16.91 16.05 -0.18
CA ALA A 324 -17.86 16.82 -0.98
C ALA A 324 -19.33 16.47 -0.68
N GLY A 325 -19.61 15.21 -0.33
CA GLY A 325 -20.96 14.75 0.02
C GLY A 325 -21.46 15.19 1.42
N LEU A 326 -20.59 15.71 2.29
CA LEU A 326 -20.97 16.09 3.67
C LEU A 326 -21.47 17.52 3.83
N GLY A 327 -21.60 18.25 2.72
CA GLY A 327 -22.06 19.65 2.70
C GLY A 327 -20.91 20.66 2.73
N THR A 328 -21.22 21.90 2.32
CA THR A 328 -20.21 22.94 2.07
C THR A 328 -19.42 23.36 3.29
N ALA A 329 -20.03 23.43 4.46
CA ALA A 329 -19.34 23.81 5.71
C ALA A 329 -18.35 22.75 6.17
N ALA A 330 -18.73 21.48 6.11
CA ALA A 330 -17.85 20.35 6.45
C ALA A 330 -16.69 20.24 5.46
N LEU A 331 -16.96 20.35 4.16
CA LEU A 331 -15.95 20.37 3.13
C LEU A 331 -14.93 21.50 3.35
N ALA A 332 -15.41 22.73 3.62
CA ALA A 332 -14.52 23.86 3.91
C ALA A 332 -13.62 23.60 5.12
N GLY A 333 -14.17 23.06 6.20
CA GLY A 333 -13.41 22.70 7.40
C GLY A 333 -12.31 21.69 7.11
N TRP A 334 -12.62 20.60 6.39
CA TRP A 334 -11.65 19.58 6.03
C TRP A 334 -10.61 20.07 5.02
N MET A 335 -10.97 20.93 4.10
CA MET A 335 -10.02 21.57 3.18
C MET A 335 -9.04 22.49 3.94
N ILE A 336 -9.49 23.19 4.98
CA ILE A 336 -8.59 23.97 5.85
C ILE A 336 -7.60 23.04 6.56
N VAL A 337 -8.07 21.91 7.10
CA VAL A 337 -7.17 20.88 7.71
C VAL A 337 -6.12 20.42 6.70
N ALA A 338 -6.55 20.09 5.47
CA ALA A 338 -5.64 19.68 4.41
C ALA A 338 -4.57 20.76 4.12
N LEU A 339 -4.97 22.02 4.01
CA LEU A 339 -4.05 23.12 3.74
C LEU A 339 -3.09 23.37 4.91
N VAL A 340 -3.54 23.21 6.16
CA VAL A 340 -2.68 23.32 7.36
C VAL A 340 -1.62 22.22 7.36
N LEU A 341 -2.00 20.98 7.10
CA LEU A 341 -1.05 19.85 7.02
C LEU A 341 -0.05 20.04 5.87
N LEU A 342 -0.52 20.47 4.72
CA LEU A 342 0.33 20.78 3.58
C LEU A 342 1.31 21.93 3.92
N GLY A 343 0.82 23.01 4.54
CA GLY A 343 1.62 24.12 5.02
C GLY A 343 2.69 23.69 6.03
N PHE A 344 2.36 22.75 6.91
CA PHE A 344 3.31 22.18 7.87
C PHE A 344 4.46 21.43 7.16
N VAL A 345 4.18 20.64 6.13
CA VAL A 345 5.21 19.95 5.34
C VAL A 345 6.14 20.98 4.66
N PHE A 346 5.57 22.03 4.06
CA PHE A 346 6.38 23.09 3.46
C PHE A 346 7.20 23.84 4.51
N TYR A 347 6.63 24.13 5.67
CA TYR A 347 7.36 24.76 6.77
C TYR A 347 8.55 23.90 7.21
N CYS A 348 8.34 22.60 7.43
CA CYS A 348 9.43 21.67 7.79
C CYS A 348 10.51 21.60 6.70
N ALA A 349 10.12 21.60 5.42
CA ALA A 349 11.05 21.56 4.29
C ALA A 349 11.84 22.86 4.09
N THR A 350 11.32 24.00 4.55
CA THR A 350 11.97 25.31 4.41
C THR A 350 12.68 25.77 5.69
N ALA A 351 12.41 25.13 6.83
CA ALA A 351 13.05 25.46 8.11
C ALA A 351 14.58 25.33 7.99
N LYS A 352 15.29 26.39 8.33
CA LYS A 352 16.77 26.39 8.34
C LYS A 352 17.24 25.39 9.41
N LYS A 353 18.03 24.40 9.03
CA LYS A 353 18.75 23.56 9.98
C LYS A 353 19.59 24.46 10.89
N LYS A 354 19.25 24.56 12.17
CA LYS A 354 20.20 24.99 13.19
C LYS A 354 21.19 23.83 13.32
N VAL A 355 22.30 23.91 12.59
CA VAL A 355 23.45 23.01 12.83
C VAL A 355 23.93 23.32 14.24
N LYS A 356 23.66 22.43 15.19
CA LYS A 356 24.43 22.42 16.44
C LYS A 356 25.88 22.08 16.04
N GLN A 357 26.75 23.07 16.10
CA GLN A 357 28.18 22.87 16.06
C GLN A 357 28.62 22.00 17.23
#